data_ab42665cc66da6483058fa8202b8393e
#
_entry.id   ab42665cc66da6483058fa8202b8393e
#
_cell.length_a   1.000
_cell.length_b   1.000
_cell.length_c   1.000
_cell.angle_alpha   90.00
_cell.angle_beta   90.00
_cell.angle_gamma   90.00
#
_symmetry.space_group_name_H-M   'P 1'
#
loop_
_entity.id
_entity.type
_entity.pdbx_description
1 polymer ?
#
loop_
_entity_poly.entity_id
_entity_poly.type
_entity_poly.pdbx_seq_one_letter_code
_entity_poly.pdbx_strand_id
1 'polypeptide(L)'
;MTTTSKTLLNLRKILTIGLKIKLFFLIFILVFVAMLEMLVLALIPMYVALLINSKKDLEIININVSDLISNIYPGSIIVGFSIILICAFSFKLATVSFSNFYELKILKTLKLNFAKRLFSSYLEKSYSYFVNINTAELSRNIIKEVGEAVSYLASCITILREFFILLVILLLLVLYDPIASFISFTTLIIFALLFYLNTDKILKKVAGKRIFASKEIIEAISETFVGIRDVKMFAKEKFFSNNFNKQNNIYETNLMIRDLIAKLPRIFFEFLGILILVSMTLLFFYLNKNSNDILPMLALMTVCILRLLPSFSSLNNGLTYMASHKISFDLLVKEFVSTELEHKKDVNIFANKYKNIKLSEHTSIQISNLDYSY
;
A
#
# COMPACT_ATOMS: atom_id res chain seq x y z
N MET A 1 3.21 -1.25 -24.19
CA MET A 1 2.71 -1.96 -22.99
C MET A 1 3.52 -1.47 -21.80
N THR A 2 2.90 -0.69 -20.94
CA THR A 2 3.54 -0.06 -19.79
C THR A 2 4.07 -1.11 -18.81
N THR A 3 5.19 -0.83 -18.17
CA THR A 3 5.85 -1.70 -17.19
C THR A 3 4.90 -2.24 -16.10
N THR A 4 3.83 -1.52 -15.79
CA THR A 4 2.78 -1.89 -14.84
C THR A 4 1.92 -3.09 -15.28
N SER A 5 1.67 -3.25 -16.60
CA SER A 5 0.88 -4.39 -17.09
C SER A 5 1.67 -5.72 -17.01
N LYS A 6 2.99 -5.67 -17.19
CA LYS A 6 3.87 -6.84 -17.02
C LYS A 6 3.98 -7.28 -15.55
N THR A 7 4.03 -6.32 -14.63
CA THR A 7 4.09 -6.64 -13.18
C THR A 7 2.80 -7.26 -12.67
N LEU A 8 1.63 -6.80 -13.12
CA LEU A 8 0.31 -7.38 -12.79
C LEU A 8 0.13 -8.79 -13.35
N LEU A 9 0.58 -9.06 -14.59
CA LEU A 9 0.57 -10.40 -15.19
C LEU A 9 1.48 -11.37 -14.42
N ASN A 10 2.62 -10.91 -13.96
CA ASN A 10 3.55 -11.70 -13.17
C ASN A 10 3.02 -11.98 -11.76
N LEU A 11 2.31 -11.04 -11.13
CA LEU A 11 1.59 -11.26 -9.86
C LEU A 11 0.60 -12.43 -9.97
N ARG A 12 -0.13 -12.53 -11.08
CA ARG A 12 -1.09 -13.61 -11.27
C ARG A 12 -0.45 -15.00 -11.28
N LYS A 13 0.81 -15.12 -11.70
CA LYS A 13 1.58 -16.37 -11.71
C LYS A 13 2.15 -16.71 -10.32
N ILE A 14 2.52 -15.71 -9.53
CA ILE A 14 3.17 -15.91 -8.24
C ILE A 14 2.16 -16.24 -7.12
N LEU A 15 0.94 -15.71 -7.21
CA LEU A 15 -0.11 -15.87 -6.20
C LEU A 15 -0.84 -17.21 -6.35
N THR A 16 -0.93 -17.97 -5.26
CA THR A 16 -1.74 -19.19 -5.17
C THR A 16 -3.24 -18.85 -5.29
N ILE A 17 -4.05 -19.81 -5.76
CA ILE A 17 -5.50 -19.62 -5.94
C ILE A 17 -6.17 -19.16 -4.63
N GLY A 18 -5.80 -19.77 -3.49
CA GLY A 18 -6.35 -19.39 -2.19
C GLY A 18 -6.03 -17.93 -1.77
N LEU A 19 -4.86 -17.39 -2.15
CA LEU A 19 -4.52 -16.00 -1.91
C LEU A 19 -5.29 -15.04 -2.82
N LYS A 20 -5.56 -15.43 -4.07
CA LYS A 20 -6.40 -14.64 -5.00
C LYS A 20 -7.81 -14.47 -4.46
N ILE A 21 -8.41 -15.54 -3.94
CA ILE A 21 -9.75 -15.50 -3.32
C ILE A 21 -9.76 -14.57 -2.11
N LYS A 22 -8.75 -14.66 -1.23
CA LYS A 22 -8.62 -13.77 -0.05
C LYS A 22 -8.45 -12.30 -0.44
N LEU A 23 -7.68 -12.00 -1.49
CA LEU A 23 -7.52 -10.63 -2.00
C LEU A 23 -8.82 -10.11 -2.64
N PHE A 24 -9.56 -10.95 -3.36
CA PHE A 24 -10.86 -10.56 -3.89
C PHE A 24 -11.87 -10.24 -2.79
N PHE A 25 -11.92 -11.07 -1.74
CA PHE A 25 -12.76 -10.80 -0.57
C PHE A 25 -12.34 -9.53 0.17
N LEU A 26 -11.03 -9.22 0.25
CA LEU A 26 -10.55 -7.96 0.80
C LEU A 26 -11.07 -6.76 0.00
N ILE A 27 -11.01 -6.81 -1.34
CA ILE A 27 -11.54 -5.73 -2.19
C ILE A 27 -13.03 -5.51 -1.92
N PHE A 28 -13.82 -6.58 -1.76
CA PHE A 28 -15.22 -6.48 -1.41
C PHE A 28 -15.42 -5.77 -0.05
N ILE A 29 -14.63 -6.13 0.97
CA ILE A 29 -14.67 -5.44 2.27
C ILE A 29 -14.31 -3.95 2.13
N LEU A 30 -13.30 -3.60 1.33
CA LEU A 30 -12.89 -2.21 1.12
C LEU A 30 -14.01 -1.38 0.47
N VAL A 31 -14.71 -1.93 -0.52
CA VAL A 31 -15.87 -1.29 -1.14
C VAL A 31 -17.00 -1.10 -0.13
N PHE A 32 -17.26 -2.12 0.68
CA PHE A 32 -18.28 -2.06 1.74
C PHE A 32 -17.96 -0.98 2.79
N VAL A 33 -16.71 -0.90 3.22
CA VAL A 33 -16.21 0.17 4.12
C VAL A 33 -16.39 1.56 3.49
N ALA A 34 -16.10 1.71 2.20
CA ALA A 34 -16.31 2.97 1.51
C ALA A 34 -17.79 3.37 1.43
N MET A 35 -18.70 2.41 1.19
CA MET A 35 -20.15 2.67 1.22
C MET A 35 -20.63 3.10 2.61
N LEU A 36 -20.15 2.43 3.67
CA LEU A 36 -20.45 2.85 5.05
C LEU A 36 -19.92 4.25 5.36
N GLU A 37 -18.76 4.61 4.80
CA GLU A 37 -18.21 5.97 4.91
C GLU A 37 -19.20 7.00 4.36
N MET A 38 -19.74 6.76 3.14
CA MET A 38 -20.74 7.63 2.52
C MET A 38 -21.98 7.82 3.40
N LEU A 39 -22.55 6.71 3.88
CA LEU A 39 -23.75 6.75 4.71
C LEU A 39 -23.53 7.57 5.98
N VAL A 40 -22.41 7.33 6.67
CA VAL A 40 -22.08 8.03 7.92
C VAL A 40 -21.83 9.51 7.67
N LEU A 41 -21.13 9.89 6.58
CA LEU A 41 -20.89 11.28 6.23
C LEU A 41 -22.19 12.01 5.83
N ALA A 42 -23.12 11.33 5.16
CA ALA A 42 -24.42 11.90 4.80
C ALA A 42 -25.34 12.16 6.00
N LEU A 43 -25.19 11.43 7.10
CA LEU A 43 -25.98 11.66 8.31
C LEU A 43 -25.65 12.96 9.03
N ILE A 44 -24.44 13.50 8.88
CA ILE A 44 -24.01 14.71 9.61
C ILE A 44 -24.76 15.96 9.17
N PRO A 45 -24.84 16.30 7.87
CA PRO A 45 -25.63 17.45 7.42
C PRO A 45 -27.13 17.30 7.74
N MET A 46 -27.67 16.09 7.70
CA MET A 46 -29.04 15.83 8.13
C MET A 46 -29.24 16.17 9.61
N TYR A 47 -28.29 15.78 10.47
CA TYR A 47 -28.35 16.13 11.89
C TYR A 47 -28.29 17.64 12.11
N VAL A 48 -27.43 18.34 11.38
CA VAL A 48 -27.34 19.81 11.45
C VAL A 48 -28.63 20.48 10.97
N ALA A 49 -29.21 19.97 9.88
CA ALA A 49 -30.50 20.48 9.37
C ALA A 49 -31.64 20.28 10.38
N LEU A 50 -31.68 19.17 11.09
CA LEU A 50 -32.64 18.91 12.19
C LEU A 50 -32.49 19.89 13.36
N LEU A 51 -31.27 20.28 13.70
CA LEU A 51 -31.01 21.23 14.79
C LEU A 51 -31.47 22.65 14.43
N ILE A 52 -31.41 23.04 13.13
CA ILE A 52 -31.80 24.37 12.68
C ILE A 52 -33.30 24.47 12.44
N ASN A 53 -33.91 23.47 11.80
CA ASN A 53 -35.32 23.44 11.44
C ASN A 53 -35.98 22.13 11.89
N SER A 54 -36.51 22.12 13.11
CA SER A 54 -37.14 20.93 13.69
C SER A 54 -38.47 20.47 13.03
N LYS A 55 -38.92 21.12 11.94
CA LYS A 55 -40.21 20.86 11.28
C LYS A 55 -40.21 20.74 9.77
N LYS A 56 -39.07 20.80 9.08
CA LYS A 56 -39.03 20.59 7.61
C LYS A 56 -38.67 19.17 7.25
N ASP A 57 -39.49 18.62 6.37
CA ASP A 57 -39.35 17.29 5.77
C ASP A 57 -37.91 17.01 5.35
N LEU A 58 -37.31 15.99 5.97
CA LEU A 58 -36.00 15.47 5.65
C LEU A 58 -36.12 14.56 4.43
N GLU A 59 -36.45 15.17 3.29
CA GLU A 59 -36.42 14.49 2.00
C GLU A 59 -35.01 14.59 1.39
N ILE A 60 -34.15 13.65 1.78
CA ILE A 60 -32.97 13.33 0.97
C ILE A 60 -33.15 11.89 0.48
N ILE A 61 -33.25 11.72 -0.84
CA ILE A 61 -33.44 10.40 -1.49
C ILE A 61 -34.84 9.77 -1.20
N ASN A 62 -35.94 10.52 -1.25
CA ASN A 62 -37.32 10.00 -1.13
C ASN A 62 -37.58 9.06 0.08
N ILE A 63 -36.82 9.19 1.15
CA ILE A 63 -37.04 8.44 2.40
C ILE A 63 -37.45 9.44 3.47
N ASN A 64 -38.68 9.33 3.97
CA ASN A 64 -39.16 10.07 5.14
C ASN A 64 -38.44 9.55 6.39
N VAL A 65 -37.27 10.12 6.68
CA VAL A 65 -36.45 9.74 7.84
C VAL A 65 -37.19 10.09 9.16
N SER A 66 -38.06 11.10 9.15
CA SER A 66 -38.90 11.47 10.26
C SER A 66 -39.80 10.33 10.76
N ASP A 67 -40.42 9.57 9.85
CA ASP A 67 -41.34 8.46 10.20
C ASP A 67 -40.56 7.25 10.76
N LEU A 68 -39.37 6.99 10.26
CA LEU A 68 -38.51 5.93 10.80
C LEU A 68 -38.02 6.27 12.20
N ILE A 69 -37.72 7.51 12.50
CA ILE A 69 -37.23 7.95 13.83
C ILE A 69 -38.34 7.99 14.84
N SER A 70 -39.55 8.46 14.48
CA SER A 70 -40.70 8.50 15.36
C SER A 70 -41.14 7.10 15.82
N ASN A 71 -40.95 6.09 14.96
CA ASN A 71 -41.21 4.69 15.30
C ASN A 71 -40.16 4.09 16.26
N ILE A 72 -38.92 4.57 16.24
CA ILE A 72 -37.84 4.06 17.11
C ILE A 72 -37.84 4.75 18.47
N TYR A 73 -38.14 6.04 18.51
CA TYR A 73 -38.15 6.82 19.75
C TYR A 73 -39.23 7.92 19.71
N PRO A 74 -40.38 7.72 20.39
CA PRO A 74 -41.49 8.66 20.36
C PRO A 74 -41.29 9.95 21.18
N GLY A 75 -40.13 10.13 21.83
CA GLY A 75 -39.89 11.31 22.69
C GLY A 75 -39.39 12.53 21.91
N SER A 76 -38.20 12.49 21.39
CA SER A 76 -37.57 13.61 20.66
C SER A 76 -36.84 13.11 19.43
N ILE A 77 -37.18 13.65 18.25
CA ILE A 77 -36.57 13.30 16.96
C ILE A 77 -35.03 13.50 17.01
N ILE A 78 -34.57 14.56 17.68
CA ILE A 78 -33.14 14.85 17.84
C ILE A 78 -32.43 13.76 18.63
N VAL A 79 -33.02 13.27 19.73
CA VAL A 79 -32.41 12.20 20.54
C VAL A 79 -32.36 10.89 19.75
N GLY A 80 -33.46 10.54 19.07
CA GLY A 80 -33.51 9.34 18.23
C GLY A 80 -32.44 9.35 17.12
N PHE A 81 -32.29 10.50 16.43
CA PHE A 81 -31.26 10.65 15.39
C PHE A 81 -29.84 10.59 15.97
N SER A 82 -29.60 11.19 17.14
CA SER A 82 -28.31 11.10 17.83
C SER A 82 -27.91 9.65 18.13
N ILE A 83 -28.87 8.83 18.59
CA ILE A 83 -28.61 7.40 18.83
C ILE A 83 -28.28 6.66 17.55
N ILE A 84 -29.02 6.91 16.45
CA ILE A 84 -28.75 6.31 15.14
C ILE A 84 -27.33 6.70 14.66
N LEU A 85 -26.95 7.96 14.81
CA LEU A 85 -25.64 8.47 14.42
C LEU A 85 -24.52 7.78 15.21
N ILE A 86 -24.65 7.66 16.54
CA ILE A 86 -23.68 6.96 17.39
C ILE A 86 -23.58 5.47 16.99
N CYS A 87 -24.70 4.80 16.75
CA CYS A 87 -24.72 3.40 16.31
C CYS A 87 -24.04 3.24 14.95
N ALA A 88 -24.32 4.12 14.01
CA ALA A 88 -23.71 4.09 12.67
C ALA A 88 -22.18 4.29 12.72
N PHE A 89 -21.71 5.25 13.54
CA PHE A 89 -20.26 5.46 13.75
C PHE A 89 -19.61 4.26 14.45
N SER A 90 -20.27 3.67 15.44
CA SER A 90 -19.77 2.49 16.16
C SER A 90 -19.67 1.27 15.24
N PHE A 91 -20.68 1.06 14.39
CA PHE A 91 -20.67 -0.01 13.39
C PHE A 91 -19.58 0.19 12.33
N LYS A 92 -19.41 1.43 11.85
CA LYS A 92 -18.30 1.81 10.96
C LYS A 92 -16.96 1.50 11.60
N LEU A 93 -16.74 1.90 12.86
CA LEU A 93 -15.48 1.65 13.58
C LEU A 93 -15.17 0.17 13.68
N ALA A 94 -16.14 -0.67 14.00
CA ALA A 94 -16.00 -2.12 14.05
C ALA A 94 -15.60 -2.71 12.69
N THR A 95 -16.27 -2.28 11.61
CA THR A 95 -16.02 -2.75 10.24
C THR A 95 -14.64 -2.32 9.73
N VAL A 96 -14.23 -1.09 9.98
CA VAL A 96 -12.88 -0.60 9.61
C VAL A 96 -11.81 -1.37 10.36
N SER A 97 -11.99 -1.62 11.66
CA SER A 97 -11.04 -2.40 12.47
C SER A 97 -10.93 -3.84 11.98
N PHE A 98 -12.05 -4.46 11.62
CA PHE A 98 -12.08 -5.80 11.02
C PHE A 98 -11.35 -5.82 9.66
N SER A 99 -11.60 -4.82 8.81
CA SER A 99 -10.92 -4.66 7.51
C SER A 99 -9.40 -4.58 7.67
N ASN A 100 -8.92 -3.76 8.59
CA ASN A 100 -7.49 -3.60 8.88
C ASN A 100 -6.87 -4.90 9.42
N PHE A 101 -7.55 -5.57 10.33
CA PHE A 101 -7.10 -6.87 10.84
C PHE A 101 -6.98 -7.91 9.73
N TYR A 102 -7.98 -7.99 8.85
CA TYR A 102 -8.00 -8.93 7.75
C TYR A 102 -6.90 -8.65 6.71
N GLU A 103 -6.66 -7.37 6.40
CA GLU A 103 -5.56 -6.94 5.54
C GLU A 103 -4.20 -7.36 6.10
N LEU A 104 -3.92 -7.04 7.37
CA LEU A 104 -2.67 -7.42 8.02
C LEU A 104 -2.46 -8.95 8.05
N LYS A 105 -3.53 -9.72 8.23
CA LYS A 105 -3.50 -11.19 8.17
C LYS A 105 -3.11 -11.69 6.78
N ILE A 106 -3.62 -11.06 5.72
CA ILE A 106 -3.24 -11.40 4.34
C ILE A 106 -1.76 -11.06 4.09
N LEU A 107 -1.32 -9.85 4.47
CA LEU A 107 0.06 -9.42 4.29
C LEU A 107 1.06 -10.32 5.03
N LYS A 108 0.74 -10.72 6.27
CA LYS A 108 1.50 -11.72 7.02
C LYS A 108 1.60 -13.03 6.24
N THR A 109 0.49 -13.53 5.72
CA THR A 109 0.47 -14.80 4.97
C THR A 109 1.28 -14.72 3.69
N LEU A 110 1.21 -13.59 2.97
CA LEU A 110 2.02 -13.34 1.79
C LEU A 110 3.51 -13.33 2.12
N LYS A 111 3.92 -12.63 3.19
CA LYS A 111 5.32 -12.56 3.63
C LYS A 111 5.88 -13.96 3.96
N LEU A 112 5.13 -14.75 4.72
CA LEU A 112 5.53 -16.10 5.07
C LEU A 112 5.66 -17.01 3.83
N ASN A 113 4.69 -16.95 2.92
CA ASN A 113 4.70 -17.78 1.72
C ASN A 113 5.85 -17.39 0.77
N PHE A 114 6.10 -16.09 0.59
CA PHE A 114 7.19 -15.64 -0.28
C PHE A 114 8.56 -15.99 0.30
N ALA A 115 8.76 -15.79 1.61
CA ALA A 115 10.00 -16.14 2.27
C ALA A 115 10.26 -17.66 2.20
N LYS A 116 9.25 -18.46 2.51
CA LYS A 116 9.34 -19.94 2.43
C LYS A 116 9.67 -20.39 1.01
N ARG A 117 8.93 -19.88 0.01
CA ARG A 117 9.12 -20.25 -1.40
C ARG A 117 10.51 -19.87 -1.89
N LEU A 118 10.99 -18.65 -1.54
CA LEU A 118 12.31 -18.19 -1.94
C LEU A 118 13.42 -19.02 -1.29
N PHE A 119 13.29 -19.31 0.00
CA PHE A 119 14.24 -20.15 0.72
C PHE A 119 14.31 -21.58 0.14
N SER A 120 13.16 -22.24 -0.07
CA SER A 120 13.12 -23.57 -0.70
C SER A 120 13.72 -23.54 -2.11
N SER A 121 13.41 -22.51 -2.88
CA SER A 121 13.95 -22.29 -4.22
C SER A 121 15.48 -22.19 -4.24
N TYR A 122 16.07 -21.50 -3.27
CA TYR A 122 17.53 -21.43 -3.15
C TYR A 122 18.12 -22.81 -2.77
N LEU A 123 17.50 -23.56 -1.87
CA LEU A 123 17.98 -24.89 -1.48
C LEU A 123 17.98 -25.89 -2.65
N GLU A 124 17.13 -25.71 -3.63
CA GLU A 124 17.03 -26.55 -4.83
C GLU A 124 18.04 -26.19 -5.93
N LYS A 125 18.80 -25.08 -5.77
CA LYS A 125 19.84 -24.67 -6.74
C LYS A 125 21.05 -25.59 -6.69
N SER A 126 21.73 -25.72 -7.85
CA SER A 126 22.99 -26.49 -7.95
C SER A 126 24.11 -25.86 -7.12
N TYR A 127 25.08 -26.64 -6.70
CA TYR A 127 26.23 -26.14 -5.93
C TYR A 127 27.02 -25.03 -6.65
N SER A 128 27.13 -25.13 -7.97
CA SER A 128 27.80 -24.12 -8.80
C SER A 128 27.16 -22.71 -8.69
N TYR A 129 25.87 -22.63 -8.38
CA TYR A 129 25.20 -21.35 -8.11
C TYR A 129 25.76 -20.67 -6.86
N PHE A 130 26.03 -21.45 -5.80
CA PHE A 130 26.51 -20.91 -4.52
C PHE A 130 27.99 -20.50 -4.55
N VAL A 131 28.79 -21.08 -5.45
CA VAL A 131 30.20 -20.71 -5.66
C VAL A 131 30.33 -19.26 -6.17
N ASN A 132 29.36 -18.82 -6.99
CA ASN A 132 29.41 -17.53 -7.67
C ASN A 132 28.57 -16.42 -6.99
N ILE A 133 27.87 -16.73 -5.90
CA ILE A 133 26.96 -15.78 -5.25
C ILE A 133 27.34 -15.56 -3.79
N ASN A 134 27.32 -14.32 -3.38
CA ASN A 134 27.53 -13.96 -1.97
C ASN A 134 26.33 -14.40 -1.12
N THR A 135 26.55 -15.20 -0.08
CA THR A 135 25.53 -15.69 0.86
C THR A 135 24.81 -14.54 1.58
N ALA A 136 25.48 -13.41 1.77
CA ALA A 136 24.87 -12.19 2.33
C ALA A 136 23.76 -11.63 1.43
N GLU A 137 23.90 -11.76 0.10
CA GLU A 137 22.86 -11.35 -0.86
C GLU A 137 21.62 -12.25 -0.75
N LEU A 138 21.80 -13.55 -0.65
CA LEU A 138 20.69 -14.49 -0.48
C LEU A 138 19.94 -14.23 0.83
N SER A 139 20.66 -14.02 1.92
CA SER A 139 20.08 -13.66 3.22
C SER A 139 19.31 -12.36 3.17
N ARG A 140 19.85 -11.32 2.53
CA ARG A 140 19.18 -10.05 2.31
C ARG A 140 17.88 -10.24 1.51
N ASN A 141 17.92 -11.02 0.44
CA ASN A 141 16.74 -11.25 -0.41
C ASN A 141 15.61 -11.91 0.38
N ILE A 142 15.90 -12.89 1.23
CA ILE A 142 14.87 -13.57 2.03
C ILE A 142 14.32 -12.67 3.14
N ILE A 143 15.17 -11.95 3.85
CA ILE A 143 14.77 -11.22 5.06
C ILE A 143 14.22 -9.84 4.70
N LYS A 144 14.95 -9.08 3.88
CA LYS A 144 14.65 -7.67 3.59
C LYS A 144 13.80 -7.52 2.34
N GLU A 145 14.25 -8.06 1.20
CA GLU A 145 13.59 -7.80 -0.08
C GLU A 145 12.18 -8.42 -0.15
N VAL A 146 11.95 -9.56 0.49
CA VAL A 146 10.60 -10.13 0.66
C VAL A 146 9.70 -9.18 1.47
N GLY A 147 10.21 -8.59 2.56
CA GLY A 147 9.48 -7.61 3.36
C GLY A 147 9.10 -6.37 2.54
N GLU A 148 10.05 -5.82 1.81
CA GLU A 148 9.87 -4.65 0.94
C GLU A 148 8.87 -4.96 -0.21
N ALA A 149 8.94 -6.15 -0.81
CA ALA A 149 8.00 -6.58 -1.85
C ALA A 149 6.57 -6.73 -1.32
N VAL A 150 6.38 -7.21 -0.09
CA VAL A 150 5.06 -7.25 0.55
C VAL A 150 4.59 -5.84 0.89
N SER A 151 5.48 -4.92 1.27
CA SER A 151 5.15 -3.50 1.47
C SER A 151 4.69 -2.82 0.18
N TYR A 152 5.23 -3.22 -0.98
CA TYR A 152 4.69 -2.81 -2.29
C TYR A 152 3.22 -3.21 -2.46
N LEU A 153 2.87 -4.46 -2.14
CA LEU A 153 1.48 -4.94 -2.21
C LEU A 153 0.58 -4.24 -1.20
N ALA A 154 1.06 -3.99 0.01
CA ALA A 154 0.35 -3.19 1.01
C ALA A 154 0.04 -1.78 0.50
N SER A 155 1.00 -1.14 -0.16
CA SER A 155 0.81 0.17 -0.78
C SER A 155 -0.26 0.14 -1.89
N CYS A 156 -0.30 -0.92 -2.70
CA CYS A 156 -1.36 -1.10 -3.70
C CYS A 156 -2.75 -1.23 -3.05
N ILE A 157 -2.88 -1.96 -1.95
CA ILE A 157 -4.14 -2.09 -1.20
C ILE A 157 -4.56 -0.74 -0.62
N THR A 158 -3.62 0.03 -0.04
CA THR A 158 -3.87 1.37 0.47
C THR A 158 -4.39 2.31 -0.63
N ILE A 159 -3.75 2.32 -1.80
CA ILE A 159 -4.18 3.13 -2.95
C ILE A 159 -5.60 2.75 -3.39
N LEU A 160 -5.92 1.45 -3.47
CA LEU A 160 -7.25 0.98 -3.83
C LEU A 160 -8.30 1.39 -2.78
N ARG A 161 -7.99 1.27 -1.49
CA ARG A 161 -8.86 1.72 -0.39
C ARG A 161 -9.19 3.20 -0.52
N GLU A 162 -8.17 4.03 -0.62
CA GLU A 162 -8.36 5.48 -0.67
C GLU A 162 -9.05 5.91 -1.97
N PHE A 163 -8.81 5.21 -3.07
CA PHE A 163 -9.52 5.45 -4.34
C PHE A 163 -11.04 5.23 -4.18
N PHE A 164 -11.46 4.13 -3.54
CA PHE A 164 -12.89 3.90 -3.29
C PHE A 164 -13.50 4.94 -2.35
N ILE A 165 -12.78 5.34 -1.31
CA ILE A 165 -13.23 6.38 -0.39
C ILE A 165 -13.39 7.72 -1.10
N LEU A 166 -12.41 8.14 -1.90
CA LEU A 166 -12.46 9.37 -2.68
C LEU A 166 -13.61 9.37 -3.70
N LEU A 167 -13.82 8.23 -4.38
CA LEU A 167 -14.91 8.07 -5.34
C LEU A 167 -16.28 8.23 -4.67
N VAL A 168 -16.45 7.64 -3.50
CA VAL A 168 -17.70 7.68 -2.73
C VAL A 168 -17.96 9.09 -2.19
N ILE A 169 -16.93 9.79 -1.68
CA ILE A 169 -17.07 11.18 -1.23
C ILE A 169 -17.41 12.12 -2.39
N LEU A 170 -16.77 11.90 -3.56
CA LEU A 170 -17.10 12.65 -4.78
C LEU A 170 -18.56 12.45 -5.16
N LEU A 171 -19.05 11.22 -5.17
CA LEU A 171 -20.42 10.89 -5.50
C LEU A 171 -21.39 11.56 -4.53
N LEU A 172 -21.11 11.53 -3.22
CA LEU A 172 -21.90 12.20 -2.20
C LEU A 172 -21.98 13.71 -2.43
N LEU A 173 -20.84 14.36 -2.70
CA LEU A 173 -20.79 15.79 -2.94
C LEU A 173 -21.52 16.19 -4.23
N VAL A 174 -21.40 15.41 -5.32
CA VAL A 174 -22.10 15.62 -6.60
C VAL A 174 -23.62 15.51 -6.43
N LEU A 175 -24.10 14.59 -5.62
CA LEU A 175 -25.53 14.46 -5.32
C LEU A 175 -26.08 15.65 -4.55
N TYR A 176 -25.26 16.33 -3.75
CA TYR A 176 -25.70 17.46 -2.93
C TYR A 176 -25.58 18.81 -3.67
N ASP A 177 -24.44 19.13 -4.25
CA ASP A 177 -24.22 20.33 -5.08
C ASP A 177 -23.17 20.02 -6.17
N PRO A 178 -23.61 19.83 -7.45
CA PRO A 178 -22.71 19.46 -8.54
C PRO A 178 -21.62 20.49 -8.82
N ILE A 179 -21.95 21.79 -8.70
CA ILE A 179 -21.02 22.89 -9.05
C ILE A 179 -19.90 22.98 -8.01
N ALA A 180 -20.27 23.03 -6.74
CA ALA A 180 -19.31 23.06 -5.63
C ALA A 180 -18.37 21.83 -5.63
N SER A 181 -18.94 20.66 -5.93
CA SER A 181 -18.20 19.40 -6.04
C SER A 181 -17.18 19.44 -7.18
N PHE A 182 -17.59 19.88 -8.36
CA PHE A 182 -16.71 19.94 -9.53
C PHE A 182 -15.51 20.86 -9.28
N ILE A 183 -15.74 22.05 -8.73
CA ILE A 183 -14.68 23.01 -8.39
C ILE A 183 -13.71 22.40 -7.36
N SER A 184 -14.24 21.85 -6.26
CA SER A 184 -13.43 21.29 -5.18
C SER A 184 -12.56 20.12 -5.65
N PHE A 185 -13.14 19.16 -6.39
CA PHE A 185 -12.40 18.00 -6.88
C PHE A 185 -11.40 18.34 -7.97
N THR A 186 -11.76 19.21 -8.92
CA THR A 186 -10.84 19.65 -9.97
C THR A 186 -9.61 20.30 -9.38
N THR A 187 -9.79 21.18 -8.38
CA THR A 187 -8.68 21.82 -7.67
C THR A 187 -7.79 20.78 -6.99
N LEU A 188 -8.37 19.84 -6.23
CA LEU A 188 -7.61 18.80 -5.53
C LEU A 188 -6.87 17.88 -6.49
N ILE A 189 -7.49 17.46 -7.58
CA ILE A 189 -6.87 16.58 -8.59
C ILE A 189 -5.69 17.30 -9.29
N ILE A 190 -5.84 18.55 -9.68
CA ILE A 190 -4.77 19.33 -10.32
C ILE A 190 -3.56 19.39 -9.40
N PHE A 191 -3.75 19.73 -8.13
CA PHE A 191 -2.66 19.78 -7.15
C PHE A 191 -2.03 18.41 -6.88
N ALA A 192 -2.83 17.35 -6.77
CA ALA A 192 -2.33 16.01 -6.60
C ALA A 192 -1.47 15.55 -7.78
N LEU A 193 -1.90 15.83 -9.01
CA LEU A 193 -1.16 15.53 -10.23
C LEU A 193 0.16 16.32 -10.32
N LEU A 194 0.11 17.64 -10.06
CA LEU A 194 1.31 18.47 -10.06
C LEU A 194 2.34 17.97 -9.03
N PHE A 195 1.88 17.63 -7.83
CA PHE A 195 2.75 17.08 -6.80
C PHE A 195 3.37 15.74 -7.24
N TYR A 196 2.56 14.81 -7.75
CA TYR A 196 3.02 13.50 -8.19
C TYR A 196 4.05 13.57 -9.32
N LEU A 197 3.78 14.38 -10.36
CA LEU A 197 4.68 14.53 -11.51
C LEU A 197 6.04 15.08 -11.11
N ASN A 198 6.10 15.99 -10.15
CA ASN A 198 7.34 16.58 -9.67
C ASN A 198 8.13 15.62 -8.77
N THR A 199 7.45 14.79 -7.99
CA THR A 199 8.10 13.92 -6.99
C THR A 199 8.51 12.55 -7.51
N ASP A 200 7.87 12.00 -8.55
CA ASP A 200 8.12 10.65 -9.07
C ASP A 200 9.60 10.43 -9.49
N LYS A 201 10.20 11.41 -10.18
CA LYS A 201 11.62 11.34 -10.59
C LYS A 201 12.56 11.32 -9.38
N ILE A 202 12.26 12.12 -8.35
CA ILE A 202 13.06 12.20 -7.12
C ILE A 202 12.96 10.87 -6.36
N LEU A 203 11.76 10.34 -6.22
CA LEU A 203 11.50 9.08 -5.51
C LEU A 203 12.21 7.89 -6.16
N LYS A 204 12.22 7.79 -7.49
CA LYS A 204 12.95 6.74 -8.21
C LYS A 204 14.46 6.82 -7.99
N LYS A 205 15.04 8.04 -8.02
CA LYS A 205 16.45 8.26 -7.74
C LYS A 205 16.82 7.91 -6.29
N VAL A 206 16.00 8.34 -5.34
CA VAL A 206 16.16 8.07 -3.91
C VAL A 206 16.08 6.57 -3.63
N ALA A 207 15.10 5.86 -4.22
CA ALA A 207 14.95 4.42 -4.08
C ALA A 207 16.19 3.66 -4.60
N GLY A 208 16.69 4.02 -5.78
CA GLY A 208 17.91 3.40 -6.33
C GLY A 208 19.14 3.58 -5.43
N LYS A 209 19.38 4.82 -4.95
CA LYS A 209 20.51 5.10 -4.04
C LYS A 209 20.37 4.35 -2.71
N ARG A 210 19.17 4.23 -2.16
CA ARG A 210 18.90 3.51 -0.90
C ARG A 210 19.21 2.02 -1.05
N ILE A 211 18.79 1.40 -2.16
CA ILE A 211 19.04 -0.03 -2.40
C ILE A 211 20.53 -0.30 -2.55
N PHE A 212 21.24 0.54 -3.33
CA PHE A 212 22.68 0.44 -3.49
C PHE A 212 23.41 0.58 -2.15
N ALA A 213 23.14 1.65 -1.41
CA ALA A 213 23.75 1.86 -0.09
C ALA A 213 23.44 0.72 0.89
N SER A 214 22.23 0.16 0.84
CA SER A 214 21.86 -1.00 1.67
C SER A 214 22.67 -2.26 1.34
N LYS A 215 23.00 -2.48 0.06
CA LYS A 215 23.89 -3.56 -0.37
C LYS A 215 25.28 -3.36 0.20
N GLU A 216 25.86 -2.19 -0.03
CA GLU A 216 27.22 -1.82 0.45
C GLU A 216 27.35 -1.91 1.98
N ILE A 217 26.30 -1.54 2.73
CA ILE A 217 26.28 -1.68 4.21
C ILE A 217 26.39 -3.15 4.61
N ILE A 218 25.61 -4.03 4.00
CA ILE A 218 25.60 -5.45 4.34
C ILE A 218 26.94 -6.10 3.94
N GLU A 219 27.49 -5.73 2.79
CA GLU A 219 28.81 -6.19 2.36
C GLU A 219 29.90 -5.72 3.33
N ALA A 220 29.93 -4.43 3.68
CA ALA A 220 30.91 -3.88 4.63
C ALA A 220 30.83 -4.57 5.99
N ILE A 221 29.63 -4.86 6.51
CA ILE A 221 29.44 -5.60 7.77
C ILE A 221 29.98 -7.03 7.62
N SER A 222 29.62 -7.73 6.56
CA SER A 222 30.04 -9.11 6.32
C SER A 222 31.54 -9.23 6.19
N GLU A 223 32.17 -8.40 5.36
CA GLU A 223 33.62 -8.39 5.17
C GLU A 223 34.35 -8.06 6.46
N THR A 224 33.89 -7.07 7.23
CA THR A 224 34.52 -6.67 8.49
C THR A 224 34.52 -7.80 9.50
N PHE A 225 33.38 -8.50 9.67
CA PHE A 225 33.27 -9.54 10.69
C PHE A 225 33.86 -10.88 10.24
N VAL A 226 33.85 -11.20 8.96
CA VAL A 226 34.57 -12.39 8.43
C VAL A 226 36.07 -12.18 8.55
N GLY A 227 36.57 -10.97 8.24
CA GLY A 227 37.99 -10.61 8.35
C GLY A 227 38.40 -9.99 9.68
N ILE A 228 37.64 -10.14 10.77
CA ILE A 228 37.84 -9.40 12.02
C ILE A 228 39.24 -9.60 12.63
N ARG A 229 39.83 -10.77 12.45
CA ARG A 229 41.19 -11.07 12.88
C ARG A 229 42.19 -10.12 12.20
N ASP A 230 42.07 -9.95 10.89
CA ASP A 230 42.98 -9.09 10.10
C ASP A 230 42.73 -7.61 10.42
N VAL A 231 41.47 -7.23 10.54
CA VAL A 231 41.09 -5.87 10.97
C VAL A 231 41.76 -5.49 12.30
N LYS A 232 41.73 -6.42 13.27
CA LYS A 232 42.39 -6.24 14.59
C LYS A 232 43.90 -6.25 14.51
N MET A 233 44.44 -7.17 13.73
CA MET A 233 45.89 -7.32 13.61
C MET A 233 46.53 -6.12 12.92
N PHE A 234 45.88 -5.52 11.94
CA PHE A 234 46.37 -4.33 11.23
C PHE A 234 45.85 -3.00 11.81
N ALA A 235 45.09 -3.02 12.91
CA ALA A 235 44.49 -1.86 13.57
C ALA A 235 43.71 -0.95 12.61
N LYS A 236 42.88 -1.58 11.70
CA LYS A 236 42.14 -0.87 10.64
C LYS A 236 40.67 -0.61 10.99
N GLU A 237 40.28 -0.68 12.26
CA GLU A 237 38.89 -0.49 12.71
C GLU A 237 38.29 0.84 12.21
N LYS A 238 39.09 1.92 12.26
CA LYS A 238 38.62 3.23 11.77
C LYS A 238 38.32 3.26 10.30
N PHE A 239 39.04 2.52 9.48
CA PHE A 239 38.79 2.43 8.04
C PHE A 239 37.42 1.78 7.75
N PHE A 240 37.18 0.63 8.36
CA PHE A 240 35.90 -0.08 8.18
C PHE A 240 34.73 0.67 8.78
N SER A 241 34.90 1.27 9.98
CA SER A 241 33.87 2.12 10.59
C SER A 241 33.54 3.34 9.71
N ASN A 242 34.53 4.00 9.13
CA ASN A 242 34.30 5.14 8.25
C ASN A 242 33.58 4.73 6.95
N ASN A 243 33.91 3.57 6.38
CA ASN A 243 33.23 3.05 5.19
C ASN A 243 31.75 2.75 5.51
N PHE A 244 31.49 2.03 6.60
CA PHE A 244 30.12 1.79 7.08
C PHE A 244 29.35 3.09 7.28
N ASN A 245 29.92 4.06 8.03
CA ASN A 245 29.29 5.34 8.31
C ASN A 245 28.95 6.12 7.05
N LYS A 246 29.83 6.10 6.04
CA LYS A 246 29.57 6.76 4.74
C LYS A 246 28.36 6.18 4.05
N GLN A 247 28.27 4.86 3.95
CA GLN A 247 27.15 4.18 3.28
C GLN A 247 25.85 4.31 4.09
N ASN A 248 25.95 4.19 5.42
CA ASN A 248 24.82 4.36 6.32
C ASN A 248 24.24 5.78 6.24
N ASN A 249 25.08 6.81 6.17
CA ASN A 249 24.62 8.18 5.99
C ASN A 249 23.89 8.38 4.66
N ILE A 250 24.39 7.77 3.57
CA ILE A 250 23.71 7.80 2.27
C ILE A 250 22.35 7.12 2.38
N TYR A 251 22.25 5.96 3.03
CA TYR A 251 21.01 5.22 3.22
C TYR A 251 19.98 6.03 4.01
N GLU A 252 20.38 6.54 5.19
CA GLU A 252 19.49 7.28 6.09
C GLU A 252 19.06 8.63 5.50
N THR A 253 19.96 9.34 4.79
CA THR A 253 19.59 10.59 4.11
C THR A 253 18.52 10.34 3.02
N ASN A 254 18.67 9.28 2.24
CA ASN A 254 17.65 8.95 1.23
C ASN A 254 16.35 8.44 1.86
N LEU A 255 16.42 7.78 3.01
CA LEU A 255 15.23 7.40 3.79
C LEU A 255 14.48 8.64 4.27
N MET A 256 15.20 9.60 4.86
CA MET A 256 14.66 10.89 5.32
C MET A 256 13.97 11.65 4.18
N ILE A 257 14.61 11.75 3.01
CA ILE A 257 14.02 12.44 1.84
C ILE A 257 12.72 11.76 1.41
N ARG A 258 12.68 10.42 1.37
CA ARG A 258 11.45 9.65 1.06
C ARG A 258 10.33 10.00 2.03
N ASP A 259 10.61 9.96 3.33
CA ASP A 259 9.62 10.19 4.38
C ASP A 259 9.14 11.65 4.42
N LEU A 260 10.01 12.58 4.09
CA LEU A 260 9.68 13.99 3.93
C LEU A 260 8.69 14.19 2.77
N ILE A 261 8.97 13.61 1.59
CA ILE A 261 8.08 13.65 0.44
C ILE A 261 6.72 13.00 0.77
N ALA A 262 6.70 11.94 1.57
CA ALA A 262 5.47 11.30 2.00
C ALA A 262 4.60 12.20 2.92
N LYS A 263 5.21 13.05 3.74
CA LYS A 263 4.52 13.92 4.70
C LYS A 263 4.09 15.28 4.15
N LEU A 264 4.85 15.84 3.20
CA LEU A 264 4.61 17.18 2.64
C LEU A 264 3.18 17.40 2.10
N PRO A 265 2.55 16.46 1.37
CA PRO A 265 1.23 16.70 0.80
C PRO A 265 0.16 16.99 1.84
N ARG A 266 0.26 16.41 3.04
CA ARG A 266 -0.71 16.64 4.10
C ARG A 266 -0.86 18.12 4.42
N ILE A 267 0.25 18.83 4.54
CA ILE A 267 0.28 20.26 4.87
C ILE A 267 -0.36 21.07 3.73
N PHE A 268 -0.05 20.73 2.48
CA PHE A 268 -0.61 21.40 1.30
C PHE A 268 -2.12 21.18 1.17
N PHE A 269 -2.59 19.95 1.35
CA PHE A 269 -4.01 19.64 1.28
C PHE A 269 -4.80 20.27 2.42
N GLU A 270 -4.22 20.42 3.61
CA GLU A 270 -4.82 21.10 4.75
C GLU A 270 -5.07 22.58 4.41
N PHE A 271 -4.07 23.26 3.85
CA PHE A 271 -4.22 24.64 3.37
C PHE A 271 -5.27 24.76 2.26
N LEU A 272 -5.24 23.87 1.26
CA LEU A 272 -6.23 23.84 0.18
C LEU A 272 -7.65 23.59 0.68
N GLY A 273 -7.83 22.72 1.66
CA GLY A 273 -9.12 22.46 2.28
C GLY A 273 -9.73 23.71 2.90
N ILE A 274 -8.93 24.46 3.67
CA ILE A 274 -9.36 25.74 4.24
C ILE A 274 -9.68 26.76 3.13
N LEU A 275 -8.85 26.85 2.11
CA LEU A 275 -9.06 27.75 0.98
C LEU A 275 -10.37 27.45 0.24
N ILE A 276 -10.67 26.16 -0.01
CA ILE A 276 -11.93 25.72 -0.63
C ILE A 276 -13.12 26.12 0.27
N LEU A 277 -13.06 25.88 1.57
CA LEU A 277 -14.13 26.28 2.50
C LEU A 277 -14.41 27.77 2.45
N VAL A 278 -13.36 28.58 2.57
CA VAL A 278 -13.50 30.05 2.54
C VAL A 278 -14.04 30.53 1.17
N SER A 279 -13.54 30.00 0.07
CA SER A 279 -14.01 30.37 -1.27
C SER A 279 -15.48 30.00 -1.49
N MET A 280 -15.92 28.83 -1.00
CA MET A 280 -17.32 28.41 -1.10
C MET A 280 -18.25 29.24 -0.20
N THR A 281 -17.84 29.61 1.01
CA THR A 281 -18.63 30.46 1.87
C THR A 281 -18.84 31.85 1.22
N LEU A 282 -17.79 32.43 0.63
CA LEU A 282 -17.87 33.71 -0.09
C LEU A 282 -18.78 33.61 -1.33
N LEU A 283 -18.69 32.50 -2.07
CA LEU A 283 -19.52 32.27 -3.25
C LEU A 283 -21.02 32.17 -2.88
N PHE A 284 -21.34 31.43 -1.80
CA PHE A 284 -22.73 31.32 -1.33
C PHE A 284 -23.27 32.64 -0.81
N PHE A 285 -22.44 33.43 -0.14
CA PHE A 285 -22.80 34.79 0.28
C PHE A 285 -23.10 35.69 -0.93
N TYR A 286 -22.27 35.63 -1.98
CA TYR A 286 -22.47 36.39 -3.21
C TYR A 286 -23.73 35.96 -3.98
N LEU A 287 -24.08 34.65 -3.95
CA LEU A 287 -25.28 34.13 -4.61
C LEU A 287 -26.57 34.36 -3.79
N ASN A 288 -26.54 35.08 -2.67
CA ASN A 288 -27.66 35.34 -1.79
C ASN A 288 -28.48 34.10 -1.42
N LYS A 289 -27.83 32.95 -1.21
CA LYS A 289 -28.51 31.73 -0.71
C LYS A 289 -29.02 31.94 0.72
N ASN A 290 -30.19 31.35 1.05
CA ASN A 290 -30.78 31.44 2.38
C ASN A 290 -29.88 30.80 3.45
N SER A 291 -29.74 31.46 4.60
CA SER A 291 -28.90 30.99 5.72
C SER A 291 -29.25 29.57 6.19
N ASN A 292 -30.53 29.18 6.11
CA ASN A 292 -31.01 27.86 6.51
C ASN A 292 -30.50 26.72 5.62
N ASP A 293 -30.20 26.99 4.36
CA ASP A 293 -29.67 26.02 3.40
C ASP A 293 -28.14 26.02 3.39
N ILE A 294 -27.52 27.16 3.75
CA ILE A 294 -26.06 27.32 3.77
C ILE A 294 -25.43 26.49 4.91
N LEU A 295 -26.01 26.50 6.12
CA LEU A 295 -25.42 25.86 7.29
C LEU A 295 -25.27 24.34 7.15
N PRO A 296 -26.28 23.54 6.73
CA PRO A 296 -26.12 22.12 6.49
C PRO A 296 -25.10 21.82 5.40
N MET A 297 -25.05 22.64 4.35
CA MET A 297 -24.11 22.51 3.26
C MET A 297 -22.65 22.76 3.69
N LEU A 298 -22.42 23.80 4.49
CA LEU A 298 -21.10 24.06 5.08
C LEU A 298 -20.67 22.94 6.03
N ALA A 299 -21.61 22.40 6.81
CA ALA A 299 -21.35 21.24 7.66
C ALA A 299 -20.91 20.03 6.82
N LEU A 300 -21.62 19.72 5.72
CA LEU A 300 -21.24 18.65 4.80
C LEU A 300 -19.85 18.89 4.22
N MET A 301 -19.60 20.07 3.68
CA MET A 301 -18.31 20.43 3.09
C MET A 301 -17.18 20.31 4.09
N THR A 302 -17.36 20.82 5.31
CA THR A 302 -16.37 20.72 6.39
C THR A 302 -16.01 19.27 6.71
N VAL A 303 -17.02 18.43 6.89
CA VAL A 303 -16.80 17.01 7.21
C VAL A 303 -16.16 16.25 6.05
N CYS A 304 -16.60 16.53 4.81
CA CYS A 304 -15.97 15.97 3.62
C CYS A 304 -14.50 16.38 3.51
N ILE A 305 -14.15 17.64 3.73
CA ILE A 305 -12.77 18.12 3.71
C ILE A 305 -11.94 17.47 4.80
N LEU A 306 -12.45 17.41 6.04
CA LEU A 306 -11.78 16.72 7.14
C LEU A 306 -11.51 15.24 6.83
N ARG A 307 -12.35 14.61 6.02
CA ARG A 307 -12.15 13.23 5.57
C ARG A 307 -11.25 13.10 4.34
N LEU A 308 -11.32 14.05 3.41
CA LEU A 308 -10.48 14.08 2.21
C LEU A 308 -9.00 14.26 2.54
N LEU A 309 -8.67 15.10 3.53
CA LEU A 309 -7.29 15.37 3.94
C LEU A 309 -6.49 14.09 4.29
N PRO A 310 -6.94 13.22 5.22
CA PRO A 310 -6.23 11.98 5.49
C PRO A 310 -6.23 11.01 4.29
N SER A 311 -7.31 10.98 3.49
CA SER A 311 -7.40 10.12 2.31
C SER A 311 -6.37 10.49 1.25
N PHE A 312 -6.23 11.77 0.91
CA PHE A 312 -5.19 12.24 -0.01
C PHE A 312 -3.78 12.00 0.52
N SER A 313 -3.56 12.23 1.82
CA SER A 313 -2.29 11.94 2.46
C SER A 313 -1.94 10.45 2.37
N SER A 314 -2.88 9.58 2.70
CA SER A 314 -2.72 8.12 2.61
C SER A 314 -2.50 7.64 1.18
N LEU A 315 -3.22 8.22 0.20
CA LEU A 315 -3.03 7.91 -1.22
C LEU A 315 -1.63 8.30 -1.67
N ASN A 316 -1.16 9.50 -1.31
CA ASN A 316 0.19 9.95 -1.66
C ASN A 316 1.26 9.09 -0.98
N ASN A 317 1.09 8.75 0.30
CA ASN A 317 1.98 7.81 1.00
C ASN A 317 2.01 6.45 0.28
N GLY A 318 0.84 5.92 -0.10
CA GLY A 318 0.73 4.70 -0.88
C GLY A 318 1.52 4.77 -2.19
N LEU A 319 1.37 5.85 -2.97
CA LEU A 319 2.12 6.07 -4.22
C LEU A 319 3.63 6.17 -3.97
N THR A 320 4.05 6.91 -2.94
CA THR A 320 5.45 7.09 -2.56
C THR A 320 6.09 5.75 -2.17
N TYR A 321 5.43 4.98 -1.30
CA TYR A 321 5.92 3.67 -0.88
C TYR A 321 5.88 2.65 -2.01
N MET A 322 4.85 2.68 -2.85
CA MET A 322 4.77 1.82 -4.04
C MET A 322 5.96 2.09 -4.98
N ALA A 323 6.27 3.35 -5.29
CA ALA A 323 7.43 3.71 -6.11
C ALA A 323 8.75 3.28 -5.48
N SER A 324 8.88 3.44 -4.15
CA SER A 324 10.09 3.07 -3.39
C SER A 324 10.33 1.56 -3.33
N HIS A 325 9.28 0.76 -3.16
CA HIS A 325 9.37 -0.69 -2.98
C HIS A 325 9.28 -1.48 -4.29
N LYS A 326 8.99 -0.80 -5.42
CA LYS A 326 8.84 -1.43 -6.73
C LYS A 326 10.06 -2.24 -7.15
N ILE A 327 11.26 -1.73 -6.89
CA ILE A 327 12.51 -2.39 -7.30
C ILE A 327 12.67 -3.74 -6.57
N SER A 328 12.39 -3.77 -5.27
CA SER A 328 12.42 -5.00 -4.46
C SER A 328 11.36 -6.01 -4.92
N PHE A 329 10.19 -5.52 -5.31
CA PHE A 329 9.14 -6.35 -5.87
C PHE A 329 9.54 -6.95 -7.22
N ASP A 330 10.11 -6.14 -8.14
CA ASP A 330 10.56 -6.59 -9.45
C ASP A 330 11.72 -7.60 -9.33
N LEU A 331 12.63 -7.41 -8.35
CA LEU A 331 13.69 -8.36 -8.02
C LEU A 331 13.12 -9.71 -7.59
N LEU A 332 12.17 -9.71 -6.65
CA LEU A 332 11.53 -10.93 -6.17
C LEU A 332 10.77 -11.67 -7.28
N VAL A 333 10.10 -10.94 -8.16
CA VAL A 333 9.44 -11.51 -9.35
C VAL A 333 10.46 -12.18 -10.27
N LYS A 334 11.61 -11.54 -10.50
CA LYS A 334 12.69 -12.10 -11.33
C LYS A 334 13.25 -13.39 -10.74
N GLU A 335 13.49 -13.42 -9.44
CA GLU A 335 13.96 -14.62 -8.73
C GLU A 335 12.97 -15.78 -8.87
N PHE A 336 11.68 -15.54 -8.68
CA PHE A 336 10.67 -16.59 -8.83
C PHE A 336 10.54 -17.10 -10.26
N VAL A 337 10.64 -16.24 -11.26
CA VAL A 337 10.54 -16.63 -12.67
C VAL A 337 11.78 -17.40 -13.12
N SER A 338 12.99 -16.98 -12.70
CA SER A 338 14.22 -17.68 -13.02
C SER A 338 14.23 -19.10 -12.48
N THR A 339 13.77 -19.29 -11.24
CA THR A 339 13.71 -20.60 -10.59
C THR A 339 12.69 -21.53 -11.25
N GLU A 340 11.50 -21.02 -11.64
CA GLU A 340 10.52 -21.85 -12.37
C GLU A 340 11.04 -22.33 -13.74
N LEU A 341 11.85 -21.51 -14.41
CA LEU A 341 12.44 -21.87 -15.70
C LEU A 341 13.57 -22.90 -15.56
N GLU A 342 14.39 -22.79 -14.52
CA GLU A 342 15.46 -23.75 -14.24
C GLU A 342 14.89 -25.10 -13.80
N HIS A 343 13.93 -25.09 -12.87
CA HIS A 343 13.27 -26.33 -12.42
C HIS A 343 12.60 -27.11 -13.57
N LYS A 344 11.99 -26.42 -14.54
CA LYS A 344 11.44 -27.06 -15.74
C LYS A 344 12.52 -27.63 -16.66
N LYS A 345 13.70 -27.01 -16.75
CA LYS A 345 14.81 -27.51 -17.53
C LYS A 345 15.41 -28.77 -16.90
N ASP A 346 15.63 -28.74 -15.60
CA ASP A 346 16.23 -29.85 -14.87
C ASP A 346 15.30 -31.08 -14.85
N VAL A 347 14.01 -30.90 -14.57
CA VAL A 347 13.03 -32.00 -14.61
C VAL A 347 12.97 -32.63 -16.01
N ASN A 348 13.03 -31.86 -17.08
CA ASN A 348 13.02 -32.38 -18.45
C ASN A 348 14.33 -33.12 -18.79
N ILE A 349 15.47 -32.66 -18.31
CA ILE A 349 16.76 -33.31 -18.51
C ILE A 349 16.82 -34.62 -17.73
N PHE A 350 16.41 -34.66 -16.46
CA PHE A 350 16.35 -35.85 -15.63
C PHE A 350 15.32 -36.85 -16.15
N ALA A 351 14.11 -36.40 -16.52
CA ALA A 351 13.08 -37.31 -17.05
C ALA A 351 13.47 -37.96 -18.37
N ASN A 352 14.21 -37.27 -19.25
CA ASN A 352 14.65 -37.83 -20.53
C ASN A 352 15.92 -38.72 -20.38
N LYS A 353 16.84 -38.37 -19.46
CA LYS A 353 18.13 -39.05 -19.30
C LYS A 353 18.06 -40.35 -18.47
N TYR A 354 17.09 -40.47 -17.57
CA TYR A 354 17.01 -41.57 -16.62
C TYR A 354 15.76 -42.44 -16.73
N LYS A 355 15.03 -42.34 -17.84
CA LYS A 355 13.76 -43.07 -18.07
C LYS A 355 13.83 -44.57 -18.07
N ASN A 356 15.05 -45.17 -18.15
CA ASN A 356 15.24 -46.61 -18.31
C ASN A 356 16.43 -47.22 -17.54
N ILE A 357 16.95 -46.60 -16.49
CA ILE A 357 18.02 -47.22 -15.71
C ILE A 357 17.40 -48.09 -14.62
N LYS A 358 17.36 -49.43 -14.87
CA LYS A 358 17.10 -50.43 -13.82
C LYS A 358 18.44 -50.76 -13.17
N LEU A 359 18.63 -50.32 -11.93
CA LEU A 359 19.76 -50.78 -11.11
C LEU A 359 19.52 -52.22 -10.69
N SER A 360 20.43 -53.15 -11.02
CA SER A 360 20.45 -54.50 -10.52
C SER A 360 21.24 -54.54 -9.21
N GLU A 361 21.02 -55.58 -8.37
CA GLU A 361 21.70 -55.72 -7.06
C GLU A 361 23.24 -55.76 -7.15
N HIS A 362 23.81 -55.95 -8.36
CA HIS A 362 25.27 -56.04 -8.62
C HIS A 362 25.76 -54.87 -9.50
N THR A 363 25.18 -53.69 -9.42
CA THR A 363 25.62 -52.54 -10.24
C THR A 363 26.90 -51.95 -9.65
N SER A 364 28.03 -52.03 -10.41
CA SER A 364 29.28 -51.34 -10.05
C SER A 364 29.37 -50.00 -10.76
N ILE A 365 29.85 -48.97 -10.06
CA ILE A 365 30.16 -47.69 -10.63
C ILE A 365 31.64 -47.67 -11.01
N GLN A 366 31.95 -47.66 -12.30
CA GLN A 366 33.31 -47.47 -12.81
C GLN A 366 33.50 -46.03 -13.28
N ILE A 367 34.49 -45.34 -12.71
CA ILE A 367 34.88 -43.98 -13.09
C ILE A 367 36.27 -44.14 -13.78
N SER A 368 36.36 -43.84 -15.07
CA SER A 368 37.57 -43.82 -15.82
C SER A 368 37.71 -42.48 -16.56
N ASN A 369 38.91 -41.88 -16.51
CA ASN A 369 39.27 -40.62 -17.20
C ASN A 369 38.30 -39.47 -16.89
N LEU A 370 38.03 -39.19 -15.61
CA LEU A 370 37.22 -38.08 -15.18
C LEU A 370 38.12 -36.86 -14.93
N ASP A 371 38.14 -35.92 -15.88
CA ASP A 371 38.69 -34.59 -15.67
C ASP A 371 37.54 -33.64 -15.25
N TYR A 372 37.71 -32.92 -14.15
CA TYR A 372 36.78 -31.95 -13.67
C TYR A 372 37.49 -30.63 -13.35
N SER A 373 37.03 -29.54 -13.91
CA SER A 373 37.44 -28.16 -13.57
C SER A 373 36.23 -27.33 -13.14
N TYR A 374 36.44 -26.51 -12.12
CA TYR A 374 35.45 -25.52 -11.70
C TYR A 374 35.38 -24.34 -12.63
#